data_f2d0c1a279480362a21d8d7ef6e7af33
#
_entry.id   f2d0c1a279480362a21d8d7ef6e7af33
#
_cell.length_a   1.000
_cell.length_b   1.000
_cell.length_c   1.000
_cell.angle_alpha   90.00
_cell.angle_beta   90.00
_cell.angle_gamma   90.00
#
_symmetry.space_group_name_H-M   'P 1'
#
loop_
_entity.id
_entity.type
_entity.pdbx_description
1 polymer ?
#
loop_
_entity_poly.entity_id
_entity_poly.type
_entity_poly.pdbx_seq_one_letter_code
_entity_poly.pdbx_strand_id
1 'polypeptide(L)' 'MEIKIGDIVRLKKKHPCGSDQWQVIRVGADIGIRCQKCHRRVLLERGVFERRVKGFQSRGG' A
#
# COMPACT_ATOMS: atom_id res chain seq x y z
N MET A 1 -1.13 11.16 8.13
CA MET A 1 -1.54 9.73 8.04
C MET A 1 -0.44 8.86 8.65
N GLU A 2 -0.80 8.02 9.59
CA GLU A 2 0.15 7.11 10.21
C GLU A 2 0.22 5.81 9.40
N ILE A 3 1.45 5.41 9.05
CA ILE A 3 1.69 4.25 8.21
C ILE A 3 2.74 3.38 8.90
N LYS A 4 2.48 2.07 9.00
CA LYS A 4 3.42 1.13 9.62
C LYS A 4 3.64 -0.07 8.70
N ILE A 5 4.81 -0.67 8.80
CA ILE A 5 5.11 -1.89 8.07
C ILE A 5 4.12 -2.97 8.51
N GLY A 6 3.56 -3.69 7.55
CA GLY A 6 2.56 -4.72 7.81
C GLY A 6 1.12 -4.25 7.64
N ASP A 7 0.89 -2.94 7.54
CA ASP A 7 -0.45 -2.43 7.27
C ASP A 7 -0.95 -2.95 5.93
N ILE A 8 -2.21 -3.31 5.88
CA ILE A 8 -2.89 -3.68 4.63
C ILE A 8 -3.75 -2.50 4.23
N VAL A 9 -3.50 -1.97 3.04
CA VAL A 9 -4.20 -0.80 2.52
C VAL A 9 -4.93 -1.14 1.24
N ARG A 10 -5.98 -0.40 0.96
CA ARG A 10 -6.70 -0.48 -0.31
C ARG A 10 -6.43 0.78 -1.10
N LEU A 11 -6.11 0.61 -2.38
CA LEU A 11 -5.89 1.73 -3.28
C LEU A 11 -7.15 2.04 -4.07
N LYS A 12 -7.27 3.30 -4.51
CA LYS A 12 -8.43 3.76 -5.27
C LYS A 12 -8.52 3.07 -6.63
N LYS A 13 -7.36 2.73 -7.22
CA LYS A 13 -7.31 2.00 -8.49
C LYS A 13 -6.96 0.56 -8.24
N LYS A 14 -7.63 -0.35 -8.93
CA LYS A 14 -7.27 -1.75 -8.90
C LYS A 14 -6.00 -2.00 -9.69
N HIS A 15 -5.16 -2.89 -9.17
CA HIS A 15 -4.00 -3.37 -9.89
C HIS A 15 -4.44 -4.23 -11.08
N PRO A 16 -3.65 -4.30 -12.18
CA PRO A 16 -4.00 -5.15 -13.33
C PRO A 16 -4.28 -6.60 -13.00
N CYS A 17 -3.76 -7.12 -11.88
CA CYS A 17 -4.04 -8.49 -11.45
C CYS A 17 -5.43 -8.64 -10.82
N GLY A 18 -6.17 -7.55 -10.66
CA GLY A 18 -7.52 -7.57 -10.12
C GLY A 18 -7.64 -7.27 -8.64
N SER A 19 -6.51 -7.14 -7.93
CA SER A 19 -6.51 -6.85 -6.49
C SER A 19 -6.27 -5.36 -6.25
N ASP A 20 -6.93 -4.82 -5.24
CA ASP A 20 -6.68 -3.45 -4.77
C ASP A 20 -6.07 -3.43 -3.37
N GLN A 21 -5.74 -4.60 -2.81
CA GLN A 21 -5.17 -4.72 -1.47
C GLN A 21 -3.65 -4.85 -1.54
N TRP A 22 -2.98 -4.04 -0.71
CA TRP A 22 -1.52 -3.97 -0.70
C TRP A 22 -1.03 -3.99 0.73
N GLN A 23 0.10 -4.64 0.94
CA GLN A 23 0.77 -4.66 2.23
C GLN A 23 1.92 -3.66 2.22
N VAL A 24 2.00 -2.82 3.27
CA VAL A 24 3.11 -1.90 3.44
C VAL A 24 4.33 -2.70 3.87
N ILE A 25 5.41 -2.62 3.08
CA ILE A 25 6.65 -3.36 3.36
C ILE A 25 7.83 -2.43 3.65
N ARG A 26 7.67 -1.14 3.39
CA ARG A 26 8.72 -0.17 3.66
C ARG A 26 8.10 1.17 3.99
N VAL A 27 8.61 1.82 5.03
CA VAL A 27 8.19 3.16 5.42
C VAL A 27 9.42 4.04 5.54
N GLY A 28 9.41 5.15 4.84
CA GLY A 28 10.52 6.11 4.82
C GLY A 28 10.10 7.31 4.01
N ALA A 29 11.04 7.92 3.30
CA ALA A 29 10.73 8.99 2.36
C ALA A 29 9.77 8.49 1.28
N ASP A 30 9.96 7.23 0.86
CA ASP A 30 9.05 6.52 -0.03
C ASP A 30 8.34 5.40 0.73
N ILE A 31 7.14 5.08 0.30
CA ILE A 31 6.37 3.97 0.88
C ILE A 31 6.44 2.80 -0.09
N GLY A 32 6.98 1.68 0.39
CA GLY A 32 7.03 0.44 -0.37
C GLY A 32 5.80 -0.40 -0.07
N ILE A 33 5.12 -0.87 -1.11
CA ILE A 33 3.94 -1.71 -0.97
C ILE A 33 4.06 -2.94 -1.85
N ARG A 34 3.41 -4.01 -1.42
CA ARG A 34 3.40 -5.28 -2.15
C ARG A 34 1.96 -5.72 -2.36
N CYS A 35 1.62 -6.05 -3.62
CA CYS A 35 0.29 -6.56 -3.94
C CYS A 35 0.04 -7.88 -3.23
N GLN A 36 -1.11 -8.01 -2.58
CA GLN A 36 -1.46 -9.21 -1.82
C GLN A 36 -1.76 -10.41 -2.73
N LYS A 37 -2.06 -10.17 -4.00
CA LYS A 37 -2.42 -11.24 -4.92
C LYS A 37 -1.22 -11.71 -5.77
N CYS A 38 -0.56 -10.78 -6.46
CA CYS A 38 0.53 -11.14 -7.37
C CYS A 38 1.91 -10.87 -6.77
N HIS A 39 1.98 -10.29 -5.57
CA HIS A 39 3.21 -9.98 -4.85
C HIS A 39 4.12 -8.97 -5.54
N ARG A 40 3.61 -8.22 -6.49
CA ARG A 40 4.37 -7.15 -7.12
C ARG A 40 4.67 -6.05 -6.12
N ARG A 41 5.90 -5.55 -6.13
CA ARG A 41 6.36 -4.48 -5.24
C ARG A 41 6.39 -3.16 -6.00
N VAL A 42 5.93 -2.10 -5.36
CA VAL A 42 5.92 -0.76 -5.93
C VAL A 42 6.37 0.22 -4.86
N LEU A 43 7.18 1.21 -5.27
CA LEU A 43 7.56 2.32 -4.41
C LEU A 43 6.79 3.56 -4.84
N LEU A 44 6.18 4.24 -3.88
CA LEU A 44 5.46 5.49 -4.10
C LEU A 44 5.99 6.55 -3.15
N GLU A 45 6.11 7.79 -3.63
CA GLU A 45 6.36 8.90 -2.74
C GLU A 45 5.24 8.97 -1.70
N ARG A 46 5.58 9.39 -0.49
CA ARG A 46 4.62 9.41 0.61
C ARG A 46 3.35 10.20 0.26
N GLY A 47 3.51 11.38 -0.32
CA GLY A 47 2.36 12.21 -0.73
C GLY A 47 1.50 11.52 -1.78
N VAL A 48 2.12 10.84 -2.74
CA VAL A 48 1.41 10.09 -3.77
C VAL A 48 0.67 8.91 -3.13
N PHE A 49 1.33 8.20 -2.22
CA PHE A 49 0.71 7.07 -1.50
C PHE A 49 -0.53 7.54 -0.75
N GLU A 50 -0.41 8.64 0.00
CA GLU A 50 -1.52 9.19 0.79
C GLU A 50 -2.73 9.55 -0.09
N ARG A 51 -2.47 10.07 -1.28
CA ARG A 51 -3.55 10.41 -2.21
C ARG A 51 -4.20 9.19 -2.83
N ARG A 52 -3.45 8.11 -3.02
CA ARG A 52 -3.95 6.90 -3.67
C ARG A 52 -4.63 5.92 -2.73
N VAL A 53 -4.37 6.04 -1.44
CA VAL A 53 -4.97 5.16 -0.44
C VAL A 53 -6.45 5.48 -0.28
N LYS A 54 -7.29 4.45 -0.46
CA LYS A 54 -8.72 4.55 -0.20
C LYS A 54 -9.01 4.36 1.29
N GLY A 55 -8.28 3.47 1.94
CA GLY A 55 -8.43 3.21 3.35
C GLY A 55 -7.52 2.09 3.80
N PHE A 56 -7.51 1.85 5.10
CA PHE A 56 -6.74 0.78 5.70
C PHE A 56 -7.66 -0.42 5.95
N GLN A 57 -7.30 -1.57 5.39
CA GLN A 57 -8.04 -2.81 5.58
C GLN A 57 -7.67 -3.45 6.91
N SER A 58 -6.39 -3.37 7.29
CA SER A 58 -5.89 -3.94 8.52
C SER A 58 -4.64 -3.17 8.94
N ARG A 59 -4.41 -3.08 10.24
CA ARG A 59 -3.22 -2.44 10.79
C ARG A 59 -2.21 -3.51 11.20
N GLY A 60 -1.01 -3.39 10.66
CA GLY A 60 0.10 -4.24 11.05
C GLY A 60 0.79 -3.70 12.29
N GLY A 61 1.47 -4.54 12.96
CA GLY A 61 2.37 -4.23 14.01
C GLY A 61 1.98 -3.39 15.13
#